data_af7482e05b657cad72d7df260984dc18
#
_entry.id   af7482e05b657cad72d7df260984dc18
#
_cell.length_a   1.000
_cell.length_b   1.000
_cell.length_c   1.000
_cell.angle_alpha   90.00
_cell.angle_beta   90.00
_cell.angle_gamma   90.00
#
_symmetry.space_group_name_H-M   'P 1'
#
loop_
_entity.id
_entity.type
_entity.pdbx_description
1 polymer ?
#
loop_
_entity_poly.entity_id
_entity_poly.type
_entity_poly.pdbx_seq_one_letter_code
_entity_poly.pdbx_strand_id
1 'polypeptide(L)'
;MLVIDAHVHLFPDEVVCARESCLEGEPCFAELFGDPAARMASAEQLVAGLDADGVAAAVTCAFPWRDLGRARAHNDCILAAAAAHPGRLVPLAAVDPLAPGAAAEAER
;
A
#
# COMPACT_ATOMS: atom_id res chain seq x y z
N MET A 1 20.23 -15.85 -8.85
CA MET A 1 19.39 -16.22 -7.69
C MET A 1 18.10 -15.42 -7.74
N LEU A 2 16.97 -16.06 -7.50
CA LEU A 2 15.68 -15.38 -7.42
C LEU A 2 15.55 -14.68 -6.07
N VAL A 3 15.32 -13.36 -6.11
CA VAL A 3 15.08 -12.55 -4.90
C VAL A 3 13.64 -12.07 -4.91
N ILE A 4 12.93 -12.28 -3.81
CA ILE A 4 11.56 -11.80 -3.60
C ILE A 4 11.54 -10.98 -2.32
N ASP A 5 11.01 -9.77 -2.40
CA ASP A 5 10.74 -8.97 -1.20
C ASP A 5 9.40 -9.41 -0.59
N ALA A 6 9.44 -9.91 0.64
CA ALA A 6 8.27 -10.51 1.29
C ALA A 6 7.33 -9.48 1.93
N HIS A 7 7.70 -8.19 2.00
CA HIS A 7 6.87 -7.18 2.65
C HIS A 7 7.25 -5.77 2.19
N VAL A 8 6.45 -5.21 1.30
CA VAL A 8 6.57 -3.82 0.90
C VAL A 8 5.22 -3.12 0.94
N HIS A 9 5.24 -1.81 1.10
CA HIS A 9 4.05 -0.98 0.94
C HIS A 9 4.19 -0.14 -0.32
N LEU A 10 3.13 -0.09 -1.13
CA LEU A 10 2.92 0.95 -2.12
C LEU A 10 1.66 1.72 -1.75
N PHE A 11 1.60 2.97 -2.14
CA PHE A 11 0.47 3.84 -1.81
C PHE A 11 -0.15 4.42 -3.08
N PRO A 12 -1.46 4.74 -3.06
CA PRO A 12 -2.08 5.52 -4.12
C PRO A 12 -1.33 6.84 -4.35
N ASP A 13 -1.27 7.30 -5.59
CA ASP A 13 -0.57 8.54 -5.95
C ASP A 13 -1.07 9.74 -5.14
N GLU A 14 -2.38 9.79 -4.87
CA GLU A 14 -3.00 10.84 -4.07
C GLU A 14 -2.42 10.88 -2.64
N VAL A 15 -2.14 9.72 -2.06
CA VAL A 15 -1.54 9.63 -0.73
C VAL A 15 -0.08 10.05 -0.76
N VAL A 16 0.67 9.61 -1.77
CA VAL A 16 2.08 10.00 -1.94
C VAL A 16 2.22 11.51 -2.13
N CYS A 17 1.35 12.12 -2.95
CA CYS A 17 1.40 13.54 -3.28
C CYS A 17 0.84 14.46 -2.18
N ALA A 18 -0.10 13.96 -1.37
CA ALA A 18 -0.81 14.77 -0.37
C ALA A 18 -0.82 14.10 1.00
N ARG A 19 0.34 13.64 1.45
CA ARG A 19 0.56 12.93 2.72
C ARG A 19 -0.10 13.63 3.91
N GLU A 20 0.08 14.93 4.02
CA GLU A 20 -0.44 15.72 5.14
C GLU A 20 -1.96 15.63 5.28
N SER A 21 -2.68 15.49 4.16
CA SER A 21 -4.13 15.35 4.18
C SER A 21 -4.62 14.02 4.75
N CYS A 22 -3.72 13.05 4.91
CA CYS A 22 -4.01 11.72 5.41
C CYS A 22 -3.67 11.52 6.89
N LEU A 23 -3.11 12.52 7.56
CA LEU A 23 -2.65 12.39 8.95
C LEU A 23 -3.80 12.47 9.97
N GLU A 24 -4.78 13.32 9.70
CA GLU A 24 -5.91 13.54 10.61
C GLU A 24 -6.77 12.27 10.72
N GLY A 25 -7.05 11.85 11.95
CA GLY A 25 -7.86 10.67 12.22
C GLY A 25 -7.16 9.32 11.99
N GLU A 26 -5.89 9.33 11.56
CA GLU A 26 -5.09 8.15 11.25
C GLU A 26 -3.79 8.13 12.08
N PRO A 27 -3.87 7.86 13.39
CA PRO A 27 -2.72 8.01 14.29
C PRO A 27 -1.56 7.08 13.93
N CYS A 28 -1.82 5.86 13.51
CA CYS A 28 -0.77 4.93 13.08
C CYS A 28 -0.06 5.42 11.82
N PHE A 29 -0.80 5.93 10.84
CA PHE A 29 -0.23 6.52 9.64
C PHE A 29 0.58 7.78 9.98
N ALA A 30 0.07 8.62 10.87
CA ALA A 30 0.76 9.83 11.30
C ALA A 30 2.10 9.51 12.01
N GLU A 31 2.12 8.46 12.83
CA GLU A 31 3.34 8.02 13.51
C GLU A 31 4.40 7.51 12.53
N LEU A 32 4.00 6.70 11.56
CA LEU A 32 4.92 6.06 10.62
C LEU A 32 5.34 6.95 9.45
N PHE A 33 4.43 7.78 8.94
CA PHE A 33 4.61 8.54 7.71
C PHE A 33 4.40 10.06 7.87
N GLY A 34 4.20 10.55 9.09
CA GLY A 34 4.04 11.98 9.37
C GLY A 34 5.32 12.79 9.18
N ASP A 35 6.49 12.16 9.34
CA ASP A 35 7.77 12.80 9.01
C ASP A 35 7.90 12.91 7.48
N PRO A 36 8.12 14.13 6.95
CA PRO A 36 8.35 14.31 5.50
C PRO A 36 9.53 13.51 4.94
N ALA A 37 10.49 13.13 5.78
CA ALA A 37 11.62 12.29 5.38
C ALA A 37 11.25 10.80 5.24
N ALA A 38 10.12 10.35 5.76
CA ALA A 38 9.66 8.99 5.58
C ALA A 38 9.35 8.71 4.10
N ARG A 39 9.92 7.65 3.57
CA ARG A 39 9.77 7.30 2.15
C ARG A 39 8.44 6.61 1.91
N MET A 40 7.81 7.00 0.81
CA MET A 40 6.59 6.38 0.27
C MET A 40 6.79 6.19 -1.22
N ALA A 41 6.21 5.13 -1.77
CA ALA A 41 6.30 4.84 -3.20
C ALA A 41 4.93 4.58 -3.81
N SER A 42 4.71 5.05 -5.03
CA SER A 42 3.66 4.59 -5.92
C SER A 42 3.99 3.22 -6.50
N ALA A 43 3.04 2.60 -7.20
CA ALA A 43 3.28 1.33 -7.88
C ALA A 43 4.45 1.40 -8.88
N GLU A 44 4.49 2.47 -9.70
CA GLU A 44 5.54 2.65 -10.70
C GLU A 44 6.91 2.87 -10.07
N GLN A 45 6.97 3.67 -9.01
CA GLN A 45 8.22 3.88 -8.27
C GLN A 45 8.72 2.59 -7.62
N LEU A 46 7.81 1.78 -7.06
CA LEU A 46 8.17 0.49 -6.49
C LEU A 46 8.73 -0.45 -7.57
N VAL A 47 8.03 -0.63 -8.69
CA VAL A 47 8.49 -1.52 -9.76
C VAL A 47 9.85 -1.07 -10.33
N ALA A 48 10.04 0.24 -10.52
CA ALA A 48 11.33 0.77 -10.95
C ALA A 48 12.45 0.47 -9.93
N GLY A 49 12.16 0.54 -8.63
CA GLY A 49 13.10 0.15 -7.57
C GLY A 49 13.43 -1.34 -7.61
N LEU A 50 12.42 -2.21 -7.75
CA LEU A 50 12.63 -3.65 -7.89
C LEU A 50 13.53 -3.98 -9.10
N ASP A 51 13.34 -3.29 -10.23
CA ASP A 51 14.16 -3.48 -11.42
C ASP A 51 15.61 -3.04 -11.18
N ALA A 52 15.80 -1.88 -10.55
CA ALA A 52 17.13 -1.35 -10.24
C ALA A 52 17.93 -2.27 -9.30
N ASP A 53 17.25 -2.90 -8.34
CA ASP A 53 17.87 -3.75 -7.33
C ASP A 53 17.91 -5.24 -7.73
N GLY A 54 17.39 -5.61 -8.89
CA GLY A 54 17.34 -6.99 -9.37
C GLY A 54 16.40 -7.88 -8.57
N VAL A 55 15.36 -7.30 -7.93
CA VAL A 55 14.34 -8.04 -7.19
C VAL A 55 13.24 -8.51 -8.14
N ALA A 56 12.98 -9.81 -8.15
CA ALA A 56 12.08 -10.42 -9.12
C ALA A 56 10.60 -10.10 -8.86
N ALA A 57 10.19 -10.09 -7.61
CA ALA A 57 8.81 -9.83 -7.21
C ALA A 57 8.74 -9.28 -5.78
N ALA A 58 7.62 -8.68 -5.43
CA ALA A 58 7.35 -8.20 -4.08
C ALA A 58 5.93 -8.55 -3.63
N VAL A 59 5.78 -8.86 -2.36
CA VAL A 59 4.49 -8.96 -1.69
C VAL A 59 4.10 -7.57 -1.21
N THR A 60 3.07 -7.00 -1.83
CA THR A 60 2.62 -5.63 -1.58
C THR A 60 1.46 -5.61 -0.62
N CYS A 61 1.63 -4.91 0.49
CA CYS A 61 0.62 -4.78 1.54
C CYS A 61 -0.03 -3.41 1.48
N ALA A 62 -1.36 -3.36 1.56
CA ALA A 62 -2.09 -2.13 1.82
C ALA A 62 -1.86 -1.67 3.27
N PHE A 63 -2.22 -0.43 3.57
CA PHE A 63 -2.16 0.11 4.94
C PHE A 63 -3.52 -0.09 5.63
N PRO A 64 -3.54 -0.47 6.92
CA PRO A 64 -4.78 -0.68 7.66
C PRO A 64 -5.37 0.65 8.14
N TRP A 65 -5.92 1.43 7.22
CA TRP A 65 -6.56 2.71 7.51
C TRP A 65 -7.76 2.52 8.45
N ARG A 66 -7.94 3.45 9.39
CA ARG A 66 -9.15 3.52 10.22
C ARG A 66 -10.37 3.93 9.39
N ASP A 67 -10.19 4.82 8.44
CA ASP A 67 -11.22 5.20 7.48
C ASP A 67 -11.42 4.07 6.45
N LEU A 68 -12.60 3.48 6.43
CA LEU A 68 -12.93 2.36 5.54
C LEU A 68 -12.90 2.77 4.05
N GLY A 69 -13.24 4.02 3.74
CA GLY A 69 -13.16 4.53 2.37
C GLY A 69 -11.73 4.56 1.86
N ARG A 70 -10.79 5.02 2.70
CA ARG A 70 -9.35 4.97 2.40
C ARG A 70 -8.84 3.54 2.29
N ALA A 71 -9.27 2.66 3.18
CA ALA A 71 -8.90 1.24 3.12
C ALA A 71 -9.33 0.61 1.79
N ARG A 72 -10.56 0.82 1.37
CA ARG A 72 -11.08 0.34 0.08
C ARG A 72 -10.29 0.89 -1.10
N ALA A 73 -10.08 2.21 -1.14
CA ALA A 73 -9.31 2.85 -2.21
C ALA A 73 -7.88 2.30 -2.29
N HIS A 74 -7.24 2.06 -1.15
CA HIS A 74 -5.90 1.50 -1.11
C HIS A 74 -5.88 0.03 -1.56
N ASN A 75 -6.82 -0.79 -1.09
CA ASN A 75 -6.96 -2.18 -1.53
C ASN A 75 -7.18 -2.26 -3.05
N ASP A 76 -8.05 -1.41 -3.60
CA ASP A 76 -8.28 -1.33 -5.05
C ASP A 76 -7.01 -0.92 -5.81
N CYS A 77 -6.24 0.02 -5.27
CA CYS A 77 -4.95 0.43 -5.83
C CYS A 77 -3.95 -0.75 -5.88
N ILE A 78 -3.83 -1.51 -4.80
CA ILE A 78 -2.95 -2.69 -4.73
C ILE A 78 -3.36 -3.74 -5.77
N LEU A 79 -4.65 -4.03 -5.89
CA LEU A 79 -5.16 -4.99 -6.87
C LEU A 79 -4.91 -4.52 -8.31
N ALA A 80 -5.15 -3.25 -8.59
CA ALA A 80 -4.88 -2.66 -9.91
C ALA A 80 -3.39 -2.70 -10.26
N ALA A 81 -2.52 -2.39 -9.30
CA ALA A 81 -1.08 -2.46 -9.49
C ALA A 81 -0.60 -3.89 -9.80
N ALA A 82 -1.11 -4.88 -9.08
CA ALA A 82 -0.78 -6.29 -9.33
C ALA A 82 -1.28 -6.75 -10.71
N ALA A 83 -2.46 -6.33 -11.13
CA ALA A 83 -2.99 -6.62 -12.47
C ALA A 83 -2.15 -5.98 -13.59
N ALA A 84 -1.63 -4.77 -13.35
CA ALA A 84 -0.77 -4.06 -14.30
C ALA A 84 0.66 -4.63 -14.37
N HIS A 85 1.12 -5.31 -13.30
CA HIS A 85 2.46 -5.89 -13.19
C HIS A 85 2.41 -7.38 -12.83
N PRO A 86 1.84 -8.23 -13.70
CA PRO A 86 1.65 -9.65 -13.42
C PRO A 86 2.98 -10.36 -13.15
N GLY A 87 3.00 -11.17 -12.10
CA GLY A 87 4.21 -11.90 -11.68
C GLY A 87 5.26 -11.04 -10.94
N ARG A 88 5.04 -9.73 -10.83
CA ARG A 88 5.95 -8.81 -10.13
C ARG A 88 5.40 -8.39 -8.77
N LEU A 89 4.10 -8.16 -8.68
CA LEU A 89 3.45 -7.72 -7.44
C LEU A 89 2.41 -8.76 -7.00
N VAL A 90 2.52 -9.20 -5.75
CA VAL A 90 1.56 -10.09 -5.09
C VAL A 90 0.74 -9.25 -4.11
N PRO A 91 -0.57 -9.05 -4.35
CA PRO A 91 -1.37 -8.14 -3.56
C PRO A 91 -1.84 -8.75 -2.25
N LEU A 92 -1.72 -8.00 -1.16
CA LEU A 92 -2.36 -8.29 0.12
C LEU A 92 -3.19 -7.08 0.57
N ALA A 93 -4.49 -7.28 0.67
CA ALA A 93 -5.40 -6.27 1.20
C ALA A 93 -5.19 -6.10 2.72
N ALA A 94 -5.56 -4.94 3.23
CA ALA A 94 -5.57 -4.66 4.66
C ALA A 94 -6.88 -4.00 5.09
N VAL A 95 -7.32 -4.34 6.28
CA VAL A 95 -8.46 -3.70 6.95
C VAL A 95 -8.15 -3.51 8.43
N ASP A 96 -8.66 -2.43 9.03
CA ASP A 96 -8.72 -2.32 10.48
C ASP A 96 -9.85 -3.24 10.97
N PRO A 97 -9.57 -4.30 11.74
CA PRO A 97 -10.59 -5.25 12.14
C PRO A 97 -11.67 -4.66 13.06
N LEU A 98 -11.39 -3.50 13.65
CA LEU A 98 -12.34 -2.78 14.49
C LEU A 98 -13.22 -1.79 13.70
N ALA A 99 -12.92 -1.55 12.43
CA ALA A 99 -13.72 -0.66 11.61
C ALA A 99 -15.07 -1.28 11.26
N PRO A 100 -16.19 -0.53 11.37
CA PRO A 100 -17.48 -1.00 10.87
C PRO A 100 -17.38 -1.33 9.38
N GLY A 101 -17.79 -2.53 8.99
CA GLY A 101 -17.71 -2.99 7.60
C GLY A 101 -16.41 -3.67 7.20
N ALA A 102 -15.47 -3.86 8.12
CA ALA A 102 -14.18 -4.52 7.84
C ALA A 102 -14.34 -5.94 7.27
N ALA A 103 -15.27 -6.73 7.83
CA ALA A 103 -15.52 -8.08 7.34
C ALA A 103 -16.01 -8.09 5.88
N ALA A 104 -16.94 -7.20 5.53
CA ALA A 104 -17.44 -7.09 4.17
C ALA A 104 -16.34 -6.63 3.18
N GLU A 105 -15.44 -5.76 3.61
CA GLU A 105 -14.28 -5.36 2.79
C GLU A 105 -13.30 -6.52 2.60
N ALA A 106 -13.04 -7.30 3.64
CA ALA A 106 -12.15 -8.46 3.55
C ALA A 106 -12.68 -9.56 2.63
N GLU A 107 -14.01 -9.66 2.48
CA GLU A 107 -14.68 -10.61 1.59
C GLU A 107 -14.78 -10.11 0.14
N ARG A 108 -14.66 -8.81 -0.11
CA ARG A 108 -14.77 -8.18 -1.42
C ARG A 108 -13.57 -8.51 -2.32
#